data_d802bfc4829494dcc20e24820597ed7f
#
_entry.id   d802bfc4829494dcc20e24820597ed7f
#
_cell.length_a   1.000
_cell.length_b   1.000
_cell.length_c   1.000
_cell.angle_alpha   90.00
_cell.angle_beta   90.00
_cell.angle_gamma   90.00
#
_symmetry.space_group_name_H-M   'P 1'
#
loop_
_entity.id
_entity.type
_entity.pdbx_description
1 polymer ?
#
loop_
_entity_poly.entity_id
_entity_poly.type
_entity_poly.pdbx_seq_one_letter_code
_entity_poly.pdbx_strand_id
1 'polypeptide(L)'
;IMLKDIAEKYYIQVIIVQKCLIRAGNEYYNLNLDENALKMTGAFGGGFHVGDVCGALSGSACVISSKYIETRAHETTHLKPIMLNLVRAFQSHFSSRLCCQIKAKHYSQEVHCLNTVKATAEILEQVLTEYEKSH
;
A
#
# COMPACT_ATOMS: atom_id res chain seq x y z
N ILE A 1 17.71 -0.67 5.18
CA ILE A 1 16.59 0.26 4.99
C ILE A 1 15.29 -0.54 4.85
N MET A 2 14.28 -0.14 5.60
CA MET A 2 12.99 -0.81 5.57
C MET A 2 12.03 -0.10 4.62
N LEU A 3 11.01 -0.81 4.17
CA LEU A 3 10.01 -0.27 3.26
C LEU A 3 9.37 1.02 3.79
N LYS A 4 9.10 1.09 5.11
CA LYS A 4 8.48 2.29 5.70
C LYS A 4 9.37 3.53 5.56
N ASP A 5 10.69 3.37 5.58
CA ASP A 5 11.63 4.49 5.44
C ASP A 5 11.58 5.05 4.01
N ILE A 6 11.49 4.17 3.03
CA ILE A 6 11.37 4.56 1.62
C ILE A 6 10.01 5.22 1.39
N ALA A 7 8.95 4.68 1.98
CA ALA A 7 7.61 5.25 1.86
C ALA A 7 7.55 6.66 2.46
N GLU A 8 8.19 6.87 3.61
CA GLU A 8 8.27 8.20 4.22
C GLU A 8 8.99 9.20 3.33
N LYS A 9 10.10 8.78 2.72
CA LYS A 9 10.85 9.62 1.78
C LYS A 9 9.96 10.11 0.63
N TYR A 10 9.20 9.20 0.04
CA TYR A 10 8.31 9.56 -1.07
C TYR A 10 7.11 10.38 -0.61
N TYR A 11 6.60 10.12 0.58
CA TYR A 11 5.47 10.89 1.10
C TYR A 11 5.82 12.38 1.26
N ILE A 12 7.02 12.65 1.77
CA ILE A 12 7.51 14.02 1.93
C ILE A 12 7.57 14.73 0.57
N GLN A 13 7.91 14.00 -0.50
CA GLN A 13 8.02 14.58 -1.84
C GLN A 13 6.66 14.75 -2.54
N VAL A 14 5.73 13.83 -2.39
CA VAL A 14 4.55 13.70 -3.27
C VAL A 14 3.22 13.91 -2.55
N ILE A 15 3.14 13.60 -1.26
CA ILE A 15 1.95 13.76 -0.41
C ILE A 15 0.70 13.02 -0.96
N ILE A 16 0.86 11.99 -1.75
CA ILE A 16 -0.23 11.17 -2.28
C ILE A 16 -0.01 9.74 -1.80
N VAL A 17 -0.89 9.26 -0.91
CA VAL A 17 -0.71 8.05 -0.12
C VAL A 17 -0.44 6.80 -0.96
N GLN A 18 -1.31 6.52 -1.95
CA GLN A 18 -1.15 5.32 -2.76
C GLN A 18 0.13 5.35 -3.61
N LYS A 19 0.51 6.53 -4.11
CA LYS A 19 1.74 6.66 -4.91
C LYS A 19 2.99 6.44 -4.06
N CYS A 20 2.95 6.85 -2.81
CA CYS A 20 4.08 6.63 -1.89
C CYS A 20 4.31 5.15 -1.66
N LEU A 21 3.26 4.39 -1.42
CA LEU A 21 3.34 2.95 -1.24
C LEU A 21 3.82 2.26 -2.51
N ILE A 22 3.32 2.66 -3.67
CA ILE A 22 3.68 2.05 -4.95
C ILE A 22 5.13 2.38 -5.31
N ARG A 23 5.56 3.64 -5.14
CA ARG A 23 6.95 4.03 -5.41
C ARG A 23 7.92 3.34 -4.46
N ALA A 24 7.55 3.25 -3.19
CA ALA A 24 8.39 2.55 -2.21
C ALA A 24 8.50 1.06 -2.53
N GLY A 25 7.39 0.42 -2.87
CA GLY A 25 7.39 -0.98 -3.27
C GLY A 25 8.18 -1.22 -4.55
N ASN A 26 8.04 -0.31 -5.52
CA ASN A 26 8.80 -0.38 -6.77
C ASN A 26 10.30 -0.36 -6.51
N GLU A 27 10.76 0.55 -5.65
CA GLU A 27 12.18 0.65 -5.32
C GLU A 27 12.65 -0.53 -4.47
N TYR A 28 11.92 -0.86 -3.43
CA TYR A 28 12.32 -1.88 -2.45
C TYR A 28 12.30 -3.31 -3.04
N TYR A 29 11.32 -3.61 -3.87
CA TYR A 29 11.13 -4.94 -4.47
C TYR A 29 11.57 -5.03 -5.93
N ASN A 30 12.10 -3.96 -6.51
CA ASN A 30 12.56 -3.91 -7.91
C ASN A 30 11.46 -4.32 -8.89
N LEU A 31 10.32 -3.63 -8.84
CA LEU A 31 9.15 -4.01 -9.64
C LEU A 31 9.20 -3.53 -11.08
N ASN A 32 10.09 -2.59 -11.40
CA ASN A 32 10.27 -2.09 -12.77
C ASN A 32 9.04 -1.33 -13.31
N LEU A 33 8.35 -0.61 -12.44
CA LEU A 33 7.17 0.16 -12.85
C LEU A 33 7.59 1.48 -13.47
N ASP A 34 6.97 1.83 -14.60
CA ASP A 34 7.22 3.11 -15.27
C ASP A 34 6.21 4.17 -14.83
N GLU A 35 6.37 5.39 -15.32
CA GLU A 35 5.49 6.50 -14.96
C GLU A 35 4.05 6.29 -15.46
N ASN A 36 3.85 5.57 -16.57
CA ASN A 36 2.50 5.28 -17.05
C ASN A 36 1.77 4.34 -16.09
N ALA A 37 2.45 3.33 -15.55
CA ALA A 37 1.87 2.45 -14.55
C ALA A 37 1.49 3.24 -13.29
N LEU A 38 2.35 4.14 -12.84
CA LEU A 38 2.08 4.97 -11.66
C LEU A 38 0.91 5.92 -11.87
N LYS A 39 0.77 6.49 -13.06
CA LYS A 39 -0.36 7.37 -13.39
C LYS A 39 -1.71 6.69 -13.25
N MET A 40 -1.79 5.41 -13.58
CA MET A 40 -3.05 4.67 -13.53
C MET A 40 -3.66 4.63 -12.13
N THR A 41 -2.86 4.80 -11.10
CA THR A 41 -3.30 4.69 -9.70
C THR A 41 -3.73 6.02 -9.08
N GLY A 42 -3.68 7.10 -9.85
CA GLY A 42 -3.93 8.45 -9.33
C GLY A 42 -5.31 8.64 -8.72
N ALA A 43 -6.31 7.94 -9.23
CA ALA A 43 -7.69 8.08 -8.74
C ALA A 43 -7.94 7.38 -7.40
N PHE A 44 -6.98 6.63 -6.88
CA PHE A 44 -7.14 5.94 -5.59
C PHE A 44 -7.01 6.89 -4.39
N GLY A 45 -6.43 8.08 -4.59
CA GLY A 45 -6.21 9.03 -3.51
C GLY A 45 -7.50 9.43 -2.80
N GLY A 46 -7.39 9.70 -1.50
CA GLY A 46 -8.53 10.12 -0.71
C GLY A 46 -9.67 9.11 -0.65
N GLY A 47 -9.36 7.81 -0.78
CA GLY A 47 -10.39 6.76 -0.82
C GLY A 47 -11.30 6.93 -2.03
N PHE A 48 -10.71 6.95 -3.22
CA PHE A 48 -11.39 7.24 -4.49
C PHE A 48 -12.02 8.65 -4.48
N HIS A 49 -11.41 9.58 -3.75
CA HIS A 49 -11.86 10.96 -3.58
C HIS A 49 -13.22 11.10 -2.88
N VAL A 50 -13.74 10.01 -2.32
CA VAL A 50 -15.04 10.00 -1.62
C VAL A 50 -14.95 9.41 -0.20
N GLY A 51 -13.74 9.24 0.33
CA GLY A 51 -13.57 8.72 1.68
C GLY A 51 -13.76 7.21 1.80
N ASP A 52 -13.74 6.48 0.68
CA ASP A 52 -13.89 5.03 0.64
C ASP A 52 -12.56 4.35 0.98
N VAL A 53 -12.22 3.26 0.34
CA VAL A 53 -11.03 2.45 0.66
C VAL A 53 -9.77 3.30 0.74
N CYS A 54 -9.01 3.14 1.82
CA CYS A 54 -7.78 3.89 2.03
C CYS A 54 -6.76 3.67 0.91
N GLY A 55 -6.19 4.76 0.38
CA GLY A 55 -5.20 4.69 -0.69
C GLY A 55 -3.95 3.90 -0.32
N ALA A 56 -3.61 3.84 0.97
CA ALA A 56 -2.49 3.02 1.42
C ALA A 56 -2.78 1.53 1.20
N LEU A 57 -4.01 1.10 1.42
CA LEU A 57 -4.41 -0.29 1.19
C LEU A 57 -4.46 -0.61 -0.30
N SER A 58 -5.10 0.24 -1.12
CA SER A 58 -5.15 0.02 -2.56
C SER A 58 -3.78 0.11 -3.21
N GLY A 59 -2.92 1.03 -2.74
CA GLY A 59 -1.53 1.11 -3.20
C GLY A 59 -0.74 -0.15 -2.88
N SER A 60 -0.92 -0.68 -1.67
CA SER A 60 -0.29 -1.94 -1.28
C SER A 60 -0.76 -3.11 -2.14
N ALA A 61 -2.05 -3.13 -2.50
CA ALA A 61 -2.58 -4.14 -3.41
C ALA A 61 -1.89 -4.07 -4.79
N CYS A 62 -1.62 -2.86 -5.27
CA CYS A 62 -0.89 -2.68 -6.53
C CYS A 62 0.53 -3.25 -6.44
N VAL A 63 1.22 -3.06 -5.30
CA VAL A 63 2.55 -3.62 -5.08
C VAL A 63 2.49 -5.16 -5.14
N ILE A 64 1.52 -5.76 -4.47
CA ILE A 64 1.34 -7.20 -4.45
C ILE A 64 1.07 -7.72 -5.86
N SER A 65 0.16 -7.07 -6.59
CA SER A 65 -0.15 -7.46 -7.97
C SER A 65 1.08 -7.42 -8.86
N SER A 66 1.84 -6.34 -8.79
CA SER A 66 3.05 -6.17 -9.61
C SER A 66 4.12 -7.20 -9.28
N LYS A 67 4.22 -7.59 -8.01
CA LYS A 67 5.24 -8.53 -7.57
C LYS A 67 4.92 -9.98 -7.94
N TYR A 68 3.65 -10.37 -7.89
CA TYR A 68 3.28 -11.78 -7.94
C TYR A 68 2.50 -12.20 -9.18
N ILE A 69 1.86 -11.28 -9.90
CA ILE A 69 1.14 -11.63 -11.13
C ILE A 69 2.15 -11.70 -12.29
N GLU A 70 2.25 -12.88 -12.90
CA GLU A 70 3.13 -13.08 -14.05
C GLU A 70 2.41 -12.89 -15.37
N THR A 71 1.20 -13.46 -15.50
CA THR A 71 0.41 -13.38 -16.74
C THR A 71 -1.00 -12.90 -16.47
N ARG A 72 -1.78 -13.63 -15.66
CA ARG A 72 -3.17 -13.32 -15.34
C ARG A 72 -3.44 -13.51 -13.85
N ALA A 73 -4.25 -12.61 -13.29
CA ALA A 73 -4.56 -12.64 -11.87
C ALA A 73 -5.18 -13.97 -11.42
N HIS A 74 -6.12 -14.51 -12.20
CA HIS A 74 -6.81 -15.74 -11.81
C HIS A 74 -5.94 -17.00 -11.93
N GLU A 75 -4.81 -16.90 -12.62
CA GLU A 75 -3.84 -18.00 -12.72
C GLU A 75 -2.77 -17.91 -11.63
N THR A 76 -2.77 -16.83 -10.86
CA THR A 76 -1.77 -16.59 -9.82
C THR A 76 -2.29 -17.11 -8.48
N THR A 77 -1.74 -18.23 -8.03
CA THR A 77 -2.17 -18.88 -6.77
C THR A 77 -1.74 -18.10 -5.53
N HIS A 78 -0.74 -17.23 -5.66
CA HIS A 78 -0.22 -16.43 -4.53
C HIS A 78 -1.15 -15.28 -4.12
N LEU A 79 -1.90 -14.72 -5.07
CA LEU A 79 -2.56 -13.43 -4.89
C LEU A 79 -3.60 -13.45 -3.76
N LYS A 80 -4.49 -14.43 -3.78
CA LYS A 80 -5.59 -14.48 -2.81
C LYS A 80 -5.13 -14.62 -1.36
N PRO A 81 -4.23 -15.56 -1.02
CA PRO A 81 -3.79 -15.66 0.37
C PRO A 81 -3.02 -14.44 0.85
N ILE A 82 -2.20 -13.81 0.00
CA ILE A 82 -1.48 -12.61 0.37
C ILE A 82 -2.44 -11.47 0.63
N MET A 83 -3.42 -11.26 -0.26
CA MET A 83 -4.41 -10.19 -0.09
C MET A 83 -5.25 -10.40 1.15
N LEU A 84 -5.62 -11.64 1.45
CA LEU A 84 -6.37 -11.94 2.66
C LEU A 84 -5.58 -11.53 3.91
N ASN A 85 -4.30 -11.88 3.96
CA ASN A 85 -3.44 -11.52 5.07
C ASN A 85 -3.22 -10.01 5.18
N LEU A 86 -3.06 -9.33 4.05
CA LEU A 86 -2.90 -7.87 4.03
C LEU A 86 -4.14 -7.18 4.59
N VAL A 87 -5.32 -7.55 4.08
CA VAL A 87 -6.58 -6.92 4.50
C VAL A 87 -6.84 -7.17 5.98
N ARG A 88 -6.59 -8.39 6.46
CA ARG A 88 -6.75 -8.72 7.88
C ARG A 88 -5.82 -7.90 8.78
N ALA A 89 -4.54 -7.80 8.40
CA ALA A 89 -3.57 -7.05 9.19
C ALA A 89 -3.89 -5.57 9.19
N PHE A 90 -4.29 -5.03 8.03
CA PHE A 90 -4.67 -3.63 7.91
C PHE A 90 -5.91 -3.31 8.76
N GLN A 91 -6.96 -4.14 8.63
CA GLN A 91 -8.20 -3.97 9.39
C GLN A 91 -7.94 -4.08 10.90
N SER A 92 -7.09 -5.01 11.31
CA SER A 92 -6.73 -5.19 12.70
C SER A 92 -6.02 -3.97 13.28
N HIS A 93 -5.11 -3.37 12.49
CA HIS A 93 -4.34 -2.22 12.94
C HIS A 93 -5.17 -0.94 13.00
N PHE A 94 -5.96 -0.66 11.96
CA PHE A 94 -6.68 0.60 11.84
C PHE A 94 -8.15 0.54 12.27
N SER A 95 -8.67 -0.66 12.53
CA SER A 95 -10.08 -0.89 12.85
C SER A 95 -11.04 -0.45 11.74
N SER A 96 -10.53 -0.22 10.54
CA SER A 96 -11.31 0.20 9.37
C SER A 96 -10.45 0.09 8.11
N ARG A 97 -11.11 0.03 6.96
CA ARG A 97 -10.46 0.15 5.65
C ARG A 97 -10.82 1.46 4.97
N LEU A 98 -11.70 2.26 5.57
CA LEU A 98 -12.23 3.47 4.95
C LEU A 98 -11.36 4.68 5.27
N CYS A 99 -11.01 5.43 4.22
CA CYS A 99 -10.20 6.65 4.32
C CYS A 99 -10.79 7.63 5.33
N CYS A 100 -12.09 7.87 5.29
CA CYS A 100 -12.73 8.83 6.19
C CYS A 100 -12.59 8.45 7.67
N GLN A 101 -12.69 7.15 7.99
CA GLN A 101 -12.55 6.68 9.36
C GLN A 101 -11.10 6.67 9.84
N ILE A 102 -10.18 6.31 8.96
CA ILE A 102 -8.75 6.28 9.30
C ILE A 102 -8.24 7.70 9.49
N LYS A 103 -8.61 8.64 8.62
CA LYS A 103 -8.25 10.04 8.76
C LYS A 103 -8.75 10.64 10.08
N ALA A 104 -9.94 10.27 10.51
CA ALA A 104 -10.50 10.79 11.76
C ALA A 104 -9.62 10.50 12.97
N LYS A 105 -8.85 9.40 12.94
CA LYS A 105 -8.01 8.98 14.06
C LYS A 105 -6.51 9.24 13.83
N HIS A 106 -6.03 9.17 12.59
CA HIS A 106 -4.59 9.11 12.31
C HIS A 106 -4.06 10.29 11.51
N TYR A 107 -4.94 11.14 10.97
CA TYR A 107 -4.53 12.34 10.23
C TYR A 107 -4.15 13.45 11.22
N SER A 108 -3.09 14.20 10.91
CA SER A 108 -2.76 15.41 11.64
C SER A 108 -2.43 16.54 10.66
N GLN A 109 -2.56 17.79 11.10
CA GLN A 109 -2.21 18.94 10.26
C GLN A 109 -0.71 19.04 10.02
N GLU A 110 0.09 18.50 10.93
CA GLU A 110 1.56 18.57 10.85
C GLU A 110 2.12 17.57 9.84
N VAL A 111 1.65 16.33 9.86
CA VAL A 111 2.21 15.26 9.04
C VAL A 111 1.17 14.59 8.13
N HIS A 112 -0.07 15.09 8.12
CA HIS A 112 -1.16 14.56 7.28
C HIS A 112 -1.33 13.05 7.49
N CYS A 113 -1.21 12.24 6.43
CA CYS A 113 -1.38 10.79 6.51
C CYS A 113 -0.06 10.03 6.65
N LEU A 114 1.02 10.70 7.02
CA LEU A 114 2.34 10.05 7.10
C LEU A 114 2.34 8.82 8.01
N ASN A 115 1.70 8.91 9.17
CA ASN A 115 1.66 7.78 10.10
C ASN A 115 0.93 6.58 9.50
N THR A 116 -0.15 6.82 8.75
CA THR A 116 -0.88 5.77 8.04
C THR A 116 -0.01 5.13 6.97
N VAL A 117 0.74 5.94 6.21
CA VAL A 117 1.65 5.45 5.17
C VAL A 117 2.73 4.56 5.79
N LYS A 118 3.36 5.02 6.86
CA LYS A 118 4.45 4.26 7.52
C LYS A 118 3.94 2.95 8.10
N ALA A 119 2.80 2.99 8.80
CA ALA A 119 2.22 1.78 9.40
C ALA A 119 1.82 0.78 8.31
N THR A 120 1.24 1.25 7.21
CA THR A 120 0.84 0.37 6.11
C THR A 120 2.06 -0.25 5.43
N ALA A 121 3.12 0.53 5.21
CA ALA A 121 4.35 -0.01 4.64
C ALA A 121 4.95 -1.12 5.51
N GLU A 122 4.93 -0.92 6.82
CA GLU A 122 5.41 -1.92 7.77
C GLU A 122 4.56 -3.19 7.72
N ILE A 123 3.23 -3.04 7.67
CA ILE A 123 2.30 -4.16 7.53
C ILE A 123 2.56 -4.91 6.21
N LEU A 124 2.70 -4.18 5.11
CA LEU A 124 2.95 -4.79 3.81
C LEU A 124 4.25 -5.59 3.81
N GLU A 125 5.32 -5.00 4.30
CA GLU A 125 6.62 -5.68 4.35
C GLU A 125 6.55 -6.95 5.20
N GLN A 126 5.89 -6.87 6.36
CA GLN A 126 5.73 -8.02 7.24
C GLN A 126 4.92 -9.13 6.60
N VAL A 127 3.79 -8.79 5.97
CA VAL A 127 2.93 -9.76 5.28
C VAL A 127 3.70 -10.49 4.19
N LEU A 128 4.46 -9.76 3.36
CA LEU A 128 5.23 -10.35 2.28
C LEU A 128 6.39 -11.20 2.80
N THR A 129 7.08 -10.73 3.84
CA THR A 129 8.20 -11.47 4.44
C THR A 129 7.71 -12.80 5.01
N GLU A 130 6.60 -12.79 5.73
CA GLU A 130 6.04 -14.01 6.33
C GLU A 130 5.55 -14.98 5.26
N TYR A 131 4.91 -14.46 4.20
CA TYR A 131 4.44 -15.29 3.10
C TYR A 131 5.61 -16.01 2.42
N GLU A 132 6.69 -15.28 2.14
CA GLU A 132 7.85 -15.85 1.45
C GLU A 132 8.61 -16.87 2.29
N LYS A 133 8.57 -16.75 3.62
CA LYS A 133 9.16 -17.77 4.50
C LYS A 133 8.43 -19.10 4.42
N SER A 134 7.12 -19.09 4.15
CA SER A 134 6.28 -20.29 4.09
C SER A 134 6.17 -20.86 2.68
N HIS A 135 6.68 -20.17 1.70
CA HIS A 135 6.59 -20.55 0.28
C HIS A 135 7.90 -20.27 -0.41
#